data_936c96749d7567a16865476dfb3c875d
#
_entry.id   936c96749d7567a16865476dfb3c875d
#
_cell.length_a   1.000
_cell.length_b   1.000
_cell.length_c   1.000
_cell.angle_alpha   90.00
_cell.angle_beta   90.00
_cell.angle_gamma   90.00
#
_symmetry.space_group_name_H-M   'P 1'
#
loop_
_entity.id
_entity.type
_entity.pdbx_description
1 polymer ?
#
loop_
_entity_poly.entity_id
_entity_poly.type
_entity_poly.pdbx_seq_one_letter_code
_entity_poly.pdbx_strand_id
1 'polypeptide(L)'
;MIQKFILTSCMCLISLGAWCTERVNKVRVGVFNGHGGAQTCIWEAVAAVQLDPDMTVRTFTTSDIANGVLNQLDAIIIPGGGGTTQYMNLGEENINRIKAFVRLGKGAVGICAGAYLFSDTPKYACLRINGAKAIDIEHDNRGHGISALSLTNEGKKLFPEIANRDKSYVMYYEGPVLVKSDSVPLNYITMAMMETDVHEEGDAPANMTNNRPFFIANTLGKGRVFSSIAHPEATPGMMWMIPRMVRWTLNMPIVAYSEKVVRPQIYNKEILMTKADLKKEREYYYTLLYGSPKEKVAALDWLQACRSWEAKRWVQGLLFDSSALVRVRAAQFIAETDYLPFLNDLTTAC
;
A
#
# COMPACT_ATOMS: atom_id res chain seq x y z
N MET A 1 -70.91 -54.95 -4.70
CA MET A 1 -70.60 -53.65 -4.07
C MET A 1 -69.08 -53.48 -4.16
N ILE A 2 -68.59 -52.74 -5.18
CA ILE A 2 -67.18 -52.53 -5.44
C ILE A 2 -66.88 -51.08 -5.12
N GLN A 3 -66.11 -50.87 -4.07
CA GLN A 3 -65.61 -49.55 -3.68
C GLN A 3 -64.36 -49.19 -4.48
N LYS A 4 -64.44 -48.12 -5.28
CA LYS A 4 -63.33 -47.55 -6.02
C LYS A 4 -62.49 -46.68 -5.10
N PHE A 5 -61.21 -47.05 -4.88
CA PHE A 5 -60.20 -46.17 -4.31
C PHE A 5 -59.68 -45.24 -5.39
N ILE A 6 -59.81 -43.95 -5.15
CA ILE A 6 -59.16 -42.91 -5.97
C ILE A 6 -57.87 -42.55 -5.28
N LEU A 7 -56.70 -42.91 -5.86
CA LEU A 7 -55.38 -42.42 -5.48
C LEU A 7 -55.17 -41.03 -6.08
N THR A 8 -55.18 -40.02 -5.27
CA THR A 8 -54.78 -38.67 -5.67
C THR A 8 -53.26 -38.58 -5.54
N SER A 9 -52.54 -38.58 -6.68
CA SER A 9 -51.09 -38.39 -6.73
C SER A 9 -50.81 -36.89 -6.64
N CYS A 10 -50.26 -36.46 -5.52
CA CYS A 10 -49.74 -35.09 -5.30
C CYS A 10 -48.34 -35.01 -5.89
N MET A 11 -48.21 -34.44 -7.11
CA MET A 11 -46.95 -34.12 -7.71
C MET A 11 -46.41 -32.85 -7.05
N CYS A 12 -45.49 -33.00 -6.06
CA CYS A 12 -44.65 -31.90 -5.60
C CYS A 12 -43.62 -31.53 -6.68
N LEU A 13 -43.87 -30.48 -7.42
CA LEU A 13 -42.89 -29.82 -8.24
C LEU A 13 -41.86 -29.12 -7.33
N ILE A 14 -40.76 -29.79 -7.07
CA ILE A 14 -39.57 -29.17 -6.49
C ILE A 14 -38.97 -28.34 -7.59
N SER A 15 -39.23 -27.04 -7.60
CA SER A 15 -38.47 -26.08 -8.39
C SER A 15 -37.05 -26.02 -7.84
N LEU A 16 -36.13 -26.75 -8.45
CA LEU A 16 -34.71 -26.54 -8.32
C LEU A 16 -34.39 -25.17 -8.91
N GLY A 17 -34.51 -24.13 -8.10
CA GLY A 17 -33.89 -22.85 -8.40
C GLY A 17 -32.39 -23.07 -8.51
N ALA A 18 -31.89 -23.21 -9.74
CA ALA A 18 -30.48 -23.13 -10.00
C ALA A 18 -30.02 -21.74 -9.56
N TRP A 19 -29.44 -21.67 -8.37
CA TRP A 19 -28.65 -20.51 -7.97
C TRP A 19 -27.42 -20.53 -8.86
N CYS A 20 -27.54 -19.87 -10.02
CA CYS A 20 -26.41 -19.50 -10.83
C CYS A 20 -25.67 -18.45 -10.02
N THR A 21 -24.75 -18.87 -9.15
CA THR A 21 -23.73 -17.96 -8.63
C THR A 21 -22.92 -17.55 -9.84
N GLU A 22 -23.25 -16.40 -10.43
CA GLU A 22 -22.33 -15.72 -11.33
C GLU A 22 -20.96 -15.75 -10.64
N ARG A 23 -20.02 -16.47 -11.21
CA ARG A 23 -18.62 -16.34 -10.81
C ARG A 23 -18.24 -14.92 -11.20
N VAL A 24 -18.38 -13.99 -10.27
CA VAL A 24 -17.83 -12.65 -10.40
C VAL A 24 -16.35 -12.86 -10.66
N ASN A 25 -15.91 -12.59 -11.89
CA ASN A 25 -14.51 -12.68 -12.25
C ASN A 25 -13.77 -11.65 -11.41
N LYS A 26 -13.05 -12.12 -10.37
CA LYS A 26 -12.28 -11.23 -9.51
C LYS A 26 -11.23 -10.49 -10.32
N VAL A 27 -11.02 -9.23 -9.96
CA VAL A 27 -9.94 -8.41 -10.49
C VAL A 27 -8.59 -9.03 -10.12
N ARG A 28 -7.71 -9.16 -11.09
CA ARG A 28 -6.39 -9.77 -10.93
C ARG A 28 -5.33 -8.67 -10.81
N VAL A 29 -4.82 -8.51 -9.61
CA VAL A 29 -3.81 -7.49 -9.29
C VAL A 29 -2.43 -8.14 -9.20
N GLY A 30 -1.45 -7.54 -9.87
CA GLY A 30 -0.05 -7.92 -9.75
C GLY A 30 0.71 -6.94 -8.87
N VAL A 31 1.53 -7.42 -7.93
CA VAL A 31 2.50 -6.59 -7.19
C VAL A 31 3.91 -6.93 -7.69
N PHE A 32 4.63 -5.93 -8.17
CA PHE A 32 5.98 -6.13 -8.69
C PHE A 32 6.94 -6.55 -7.57
N ASN A 33 7.57 -7.70 -7.74
CA ASN A 33 8.54 -8.33 -6.84
C ASN A 33 9.87 -8.53 -7.56
N GLY A 34 10.40 -7.45 -8.13
CA GLY A 34 11.71 -7.42 -8.78
C GLY A 34 12.77 -6.77 -7.89
N HIS A 35 14.03 -6.86 -8.34
CA HIS A 35 15.13 -6.21 -7.64
C HIS A 35 14.91 -4.69 -7.52
N GLY A 36 15.13 -4.15 -6.33
CA GLY A 36 14.86 -2.77 -5.97
C GLY A 36 13.52 -2.55 -5.24
N GLY A 37 12.56 -3.47 -5.30
CA GLY A 37 11.38 -3.44 -4.44
C GLY A 37 11.74 -3.81 -2.99
N ALA A 38 11.31 -3.01 -2.02
CA ALA A 38 11.50 -3.35 -0.61
C ALA A 38 10.54 -4.48 -0.22
N GLN A 39 11.07 -5.54 0.39
CA GLN A 39 10.30 -6.75 0.68
C GLN A 39 9.08 -6.47 1.58
N THR A 40 9.23 -5.61 2.59
CA THR A 40 8.12 -5.17 3.46
C THR A 40 7.03 -4.47 2.67
N CYS A 41 7.38 -3.54 1.77
CA CYS A 41 6.41 -2.83 0.91
C CYS A 41 5.65 -3.81 0.01
N ILE A 42 6.33 -4.83 -0.53
CA ILE A 42 5.72 -5.85 -1.37
C ILE A 42 4.70 -6.67 -0.56
N TRP A 43 5.09 -7.16 0.62
CA TRP A 43 4.21 -7.97 1.47
C TRP A 43 3.01 -7.17 1.98
N GLU A 44 3.22 -5.93 2.40
CA GLU A 44 2.16 -5.04 2.87
C GLU A 44 1.20 -4.67 1.73
N ALA A 45 1.70 -4.41 0.52
CA ALA A 45 0.85 -4.17 -0.65
C ALA A 45 0.01 -5.40 -1.02
N VAL A 46 0.59 -6.61 -0.98
CA VAL A 46 -0.14 -7.87 -1.20
C VAL A 46 -1.24 -8.02 -0.16
N ALA A 47 -0.91 -7.86 1.14
CA ALA A 47 -1.88 -7.98 2.23
C ALA A 47 -3.00 -6.92 2.13
N ALA A 48 -2.66 -5.69 1.74
CA ALA A 48 -3.63 -4.61 1.55
C ALA A 48 -4.64 -4.94 0.43
N VAL A 49 -4.18 -5.47 -0.71
CA VAL A 49 -5.09 -5.86 -1.82
C VAL A 49 -6.04 -6.99 -1.39
N GLN A 50 -5.59 -7.91 -0.54
CA GLN A 50 -6.43 -9.02 -0.04
C GLN A 50 -7.61 -8.56 0.85
N LEU A 51 -7.60 -7.31 1.32
CA LEU A 51 -8.73 -6.73 2.05
C LEU A 51 -9.97 -6.52 1.17
N ASP A 52 -9.81 -6.49 -0.15
CA ASP A 52 -10.91 -6.32 -1.08
C ASP A 52 -11.42 -7.68 -1.57
N PRO A 53 -12.70 -8.01 -1.33
CA PRO A 53 -13.26 -9.32 -1.68
C PRO A 53 -13.36 -9.57 -3.19
N ASP A 54 -13.37 -8.51 -4.00
CA ASP A 54 -13.48 -8.60 -5.46
C ASP A 54 -12.12 -8.71 -6.15
N MET A 55 -11.03 -8.77 -5.37
CA MET A 55 -9.68 -8.81 -5.91
C MET A 55 -8.97 -10.13 -5.60
N THR A 56 -8.09 -10.53 -6.48
CA THR A 56 -7.04 -11.52 -6.24
C THR A 56 -5.70 -10.87 -6.48
N VAL A 57 -4.69 -11.28 -5.76
CA VAL A 57 -3.35 -10.71 -5.87
C VAL A 57 -2.30 -11.79 -6.06
N ARG A 58 -1.31 -11.49 -6.87
CA ARG A 58 -0.07 -12.27 -7.00
C ARG A 58 1.12 -11.34 -7.12
N THR A 59 2.29 -11.80 -6.77
CA THR A 59 3.53 -11.11 -7.14
C THR A 59 3.96 -11.50 -8.56
N PHE A 60 4.72 -10.62 -9.20
CA PHE A 60 5.34 -10.89 -10.49
C PHE A 60 6.73 -10.24 -10.58
N THR A 61 7.60 -10.83 -11.36
CA THR A 61 8.98 -10.40 -11.59
C THR A 61 9.17 -9.84 -13.01
N THR A 62 10.35 -9.33 -13.27
CA THR A 62 10.78 -8.91 -14.62
C THR A 62 10.69 -10.05 -15.64
N SER A 63 11.07 -11.26 -15.25
CA SER A 63 10.96 -12.45 -16.11
C SER A 63 9.51 -12.81 -16.41
N ASP A 64 8.60 -12.65 -15.45
CA ASP A 64 7.17 -12.89 -15.67
C ASP A 64 6.58 -11.90 -16.68
N ILE A 65 7.03 -10.63 -16.68
CA ILE A 65 6.61 -9.64 -17.71
C ILE A 65 7.04 -10.10 -19.08
N ALA A 66 8.29 -10.54 -19.23
CA ALA A 66 8.81 -11.07 -20.49
C ALA A 66 8.01 -12.27 -20.98
N ASN A 67 7.52 -13.11 -20.05
CA ASN A 67 6.69 -14.28 -20.31
C ASN A 67 5.18 -13.98 -20.41
N GLY A 68 4.78 -12.71 -20.47
CA GLY A 68 3.43 -12.30 -20.79
C GLY A 68 2.44 -12.27 -19.62
N VAL A 69 2.92 -12.21 -18.37
CA VAL A 69 2.06 -12.15 -17.17
C VAL A 69 1.06 -10.98 -17.21
N LEU A 70 1.43 -9.86 -17.85
CA LEU A 70 0.54 -8.69 -17.96
C LEU A 70 -0.79 -9.02 -18.66
N ASN A 71 -0.83 -10.00 -19.55
CA ASN A 71 -2.07 -10.46 -20.18
C ASN A 71 -3.05 -11.14 -19.21
N GLN A 72 -2.55 -11.56 -18.06
CA GLN A 72 -3.32 -12.23 -17.00
C GLN A 72 -3.75 -11.26 -15.89
N LEU A 73 -3.35 -10.00 -15.96
CA LEU A 73 -3.60 -8.98 -14.94
C LEU A 73 -4.56 -7.91 -15.43
N ASP A 74 -5.24 -7.27 -14.50
CA ASP A 74 -6.13 -6.15 -14.74
C ASP A 74 -5.52 -4.84 -14.19
N ALA A 75 -4.74 -4.93 -13.12
CA ALA A 75 -3.95 -3.83 -12.58
C ALA A 75 -2.59 -4.31 -12.05
N ILE A 76 -1.63 -3.38 -11.97
CA ILE A 76 -0.33 -3.62 -11.35
C ILE A 76 -0.06 -2.59 -10.24
N ILE A 77 0.73 -3.00 -9.26
CA ILE A 77 1.27 -2.13 -8.22
C ILE A 77 2.79 -2.18 -8.31
N ILE A 78 3.44 -1.01 -8.41
CA ILE A 78 4.87 -0.86 -8.23
C ILE A 78 5.10 -0.35 -6.81
N PRO A 79 5.74 -1.15 -5.93
CA PRO A 79 5.86 -0.85 -4.51
C PRO A 79 6.97 0.16 -4.20
N GLY A 80 7.10 0.52 -2.92
CA GLY A 80 8.23 1.26 -2.39
C GLY A 80 9.55 0.50 -2.49
N GLY A 81 10.68 1.21 -2.30
CA GLY A 81 12.04 0.69 -2.38
C GLY A 81 12.97 1.64 -3.11
N GLY A 82 13.92 1.14 -3.90
CA GLY A 82 14.83 1.93 -4.72
C GLY A 82 14.30 2.10 -6.16
N GLY A 83 13.81 3.28 -6.51
CA GLY A 83 13.18 3.52 -7.81
C GLY A 83 14.15 3.30 -9.00
N THR A 84 15.36 3.83 -8.95
CA THR A 84 16.37 3.60 -9.98
C THR A 84 16.71 2.12 -10.14
N THR A 85 16.84 1.40 -9.03
CA THR A 85 17.13 -0.05 -9.05
C THR A 85 15.98 -0.83 -9.67
N GLN A 86 14.72 -0.48 -9.35
CA GLN A 86 13.54 -1.08 -9.98
C GLN A 86 13.51 -0.80 -11.49
N TYR A 87 13.83 0.45 -11.92
CA TYR A 87 13.91 0.80 -13.33
C TYR A 87 14.93 -0.07 -14.07
N MET A 88 16.14 -0.16 -13.52
CA MET A 88 17.22 -0.96 -14.12
C MET A 88 16.85 -2.44 -14.18
N ASN A 89 16.20 -2.96 -13.16
CA ASN A 89 15.73 -4.36 -13.13
C ASN A 89 14.63 -4.62 -14.16
N LEU A 90 13.68 -3.69 -14.34
CA LEU A 90 12.63 -3.81 -15.36
C LEU A 90 13.23 -3.83 -16.78
N GLY A 91 14.16 -2.92 -17.06
CA GLY A 91 14.70 -2.72 -18.38
C GLY A 91 13.69 -2.06 -19.34
N GLU A 92 14.21 -1.45 -20.38
CA GLU A 92 13.43 -0.59 -21.28
C GLU A 92 12.28 -1.35 -21.98
N GLU A 93 12.52 -2.58 -22.39
CA GLU A 93 11.50 -3.40 -23.08
C GLU A 93 10.28 -3.67 -22.18
N ASN A 94 10.51 -4.09 -20.92
CA ASN A 94 9.40 -4.35 -19.99
C ASN A 94 8.71 -3.06 -19.53
N ILE A 95 9.45 -1.95 -19.41
CA ILE A 95 8.88 -0.62 -19.20
C ILE A 95 7.92 -0.26 -20.35
N ASN A 96 8.28 -0.51 -21.59
CA ASN A 96 7.41 -0.26 -22.74
C ASN A 96 6.17 -1.19 -22.71
N ARG A 97 6.32 -2.45 -22.29
CA ARG A 97 5.20 -3.38 -22.07
C ARG A 97 4.24 -2.87 -20.99
N ILE A 98 4.76 -2.36 -19.87
CA ILE A 98 3.94 -1.74 -18.81
C ILE A 98 3.19 -0.51 -19.33
N LYS A 99 3.87 0.37 -20.07
CA LYS A 99 3.22 1.54 -20.69
C LYS A 99 2.10 1.14 -21.65
N ALA A 100 2.33 0.12 -22.47
CA ALA A 100 1.34 -0.41 -23.38
C ALA A 100 0.13 -1.03 -22.63
N PHE A 101 0.41 -1.81 -21.58
CA PHE A 101 -0.59 -2.39 -20.68
C PHE A 101 -1.56 -1.33 -20.14
N VAL A 102 -1.02 -0.23 -19.59
CA VAL A 102 -1.87 0.86 -19.09
C VAL A 102 -2.63 1.54 -20.23
N ARG A 103 -1.96 1.88 -21.34
CA ARG A 103 -2.62 2.53 -22.49
C ARG A 103 -3.79 1.74 -23.08
N LEU A 104 -3.76 0.43 -22.95
CA LEU A 104 -4.82 -0.48 -23.40
C LEU A 104 -6.03 -0.55 -22.46
N GLY A 105 -6.03 0.15 -21.33
CA GLY A 105 -7.17 0.25 -20.43
C GLY A 105 -6.99 -0.41 -19.07
N LYS A 106 -5.77 -0.84 -18.75
CA LYS A 106 -5.43 -1.45 -17.47
C LYS A 106 -5.01 -0.41 -16.41
N GLY A 107 -5.00 -0.83 -15.13
CA GLY A 107 -4.65 0.04 -14.00
C GLY A 107 -3.19 -0.07 -13.58
N ALA A 108 -2.62 1.04 -13.10
CA ALA A 108 -1.32 1.05 -12.44
C ALA A 108 -1.34 1.91 -11.17
N VAL A 109 -0.81 1.38 -10.08
CA VAL A 109 -0.61 2.10 -8.82
C VAL A 109 0.87 2.14 -8.49
N GLY A 110 1.42 3.32 -8.24
CA GLY A 110 2.80 3.52 -7.80
C GLY A 110 2.83 4.02 -6.36
N ILE A 111 3.60 3.37 -5.50
CA ILE A 111 3.72 3.71 -4.09
C ILE A 111 5.16 4.13 -3.80
N CYS A 112 5.39 5.30 -3.21
CA CYS A 112 6.69 5.83 -2.84
C CYS A 112 7.67 5.78 -4.03
N ALA A 113 8.65 4.88 -4.03
CA ALA A 113 9.57 4.68 -5.17
C ALA A 113 8.81 4.36 -6.47
N GLY A 114 7.67 3.68 -6.40
CA GLY A 114 6.78 3.47 -7.55
C GLY A 114 6.19 4.77 -8.10
N ALA A 115 5.88 5.74 -7.24
CA ALA A 115 5.43 7.07 -7.65
C ALA A 115 6.57 7.87 -8.31
N TYR A 116 7.80 7.76 -7.78
CA TYR A 116 9.01 8.28 -8.46
C TYR A 116 9.15 7.67 -9.85
N LEU A 117 9.07 6.35 -9.93
CA LEU A 117 9.24 5.61 -11.17
C LEU A 117 8.21 6.03 -12.23
N PHE A 118 6.99 6.36 -11.82
CA PHE A 118 5.93 6.83 -12.72
C PHE A 118 6.09 8.28 -13.17
N SER A 119 6.94 9.07 -12.51
CA SER A 119 7.11 10.50 -12.77
C SER A 119 7.82 10.78 -14.11
N ASP A 120 7.96 12.05 -14.42
CA ASP A 120 8.74 12.60 -15.54
C ASP A 120 9.86 13.47 -15.00
N THR A 121 10.60 12.94 -14.05
CA THR A 121 11.66 13.68 -13.37
C THR A 121 12.92 13.75 -14.24
N PRO A 122 13.45 14.96 -14.54
CA PRO A 122 14.67 15.10 -15.32
C PRO A 122 15.86 14.39 -14.66
N LYS A 123 16.68 13.73 -15.45
CA LYS A 123 17.88 12.99 -15.01
C LYS A 123 17.60 11.82 -14.07
N TYR A 124 16.34 11.45 -13.88
CA TYR A 124 15.94 10.29 -13.12
C TYR A 124 15.36 9.22 -14.04
N ALA A 125 15.67 7.96 -13.75
CA ALA A 125 15.17 6.82 -14.52
C ALA A 125 13.66 6.59 -14.22
N CYS A 126 12.78 6.98 -15.14
CA CYS A 126 11.33 6.99 -14.92
C CYS A 126 10.51 6.61 -16.16
N LEU A 127 9.24 6.19 -15.92
CA LEU A 127 8.31 5.74 -16.95
C LEU A 127 7.56 6.89 -17.64
N ARG A 128 7.48 8.06 -17.04
CA ARG A 128 6.77 9.24 -17.58
C ARG A 128 5.29 8.99 -17.85
N ILE A 129 4.56 8.47 -16.85
CA ILE A 129 3.17 8.06 -17.00
C ILE A 129 2.19 8.75 -16.05
N ASN A 130 2.66 9.53 -15.06
CA ASN A 130 1.78 10.18 -14.08
C ASN A 130 1.63 11.71 -14.23
N GLY A 131 2.36 12.33 -15.16
CA GLY A 131 2.25 13.77 -15.43
C GLY A 131 2.93 14.69 -14.41
N ALA A 132 3.65 14.12 -13.43
CA ALA A 132 4.37 14.85 -12.41
C ALA A 132 5.88 14.70 -12.56
N LYS A 133 6.64 15.65 -12.01
CA LYS A 133 8.08 15.54 -11.77
C LYS A 133 8.36 15.69 -10.27
N ALA A 134 9.37 14.99 -9.78
CA ALA A 134 9.89 15.16 -8.42
C ALA A 134 10.92 16.30 -8.40
N ILE A 135 10.94 17.08 -7.33
CA ILE A 135 11.81 18.23 -7.13
C ILE A 135 12.83 18.02 -6.01
N ASP A 136 12.90 16.84 -5.46
CA ASP A 136 13.60 16.49 -4.22
C ASP A 136 14.77 15.50 -4.42
N ILE A 137 15.24 15.32 -5.64
CA ILE A 137 16.30 14.33 -5.95
C ILE A 137 17.58 14.58 -5.15
N GLU A 138 17.92 15.84 -4.87
CA GLU A 138 19.10 16.21 -4.09
C GLU A 138 18.84 16.16 -2.58
N HIS A 139 17.59 15.84 -2.17
CA HIS A 139 17.11 15.85 -0.79
C HIS A 139 16.20 14.64 -0.51
N ASP A 140 16.57 13.47 -1.05
CA ASP A 140 15.73 12.26 -0.95
C ASP A 140 15.79 11.61 0.45
N ASN A 141 16.78 11.91 1.27
CA ASN A 141 16.95 11.41 2.65
C ASN A 141 16.44 12.39 3.72
N ARG A 142 15.33 13.09 3.46
CA ARG A 142 14.82 14.18 4.33
C ARG A 142 14.08 13.74 5.58
N GLY A 143 13.63 12.47 5.64
CA GLY A 143 12.99 11.95 6.82
C GLY A 143 11.78 11.08 6.58
N HIS A 144 11.30 10.48 7.67
CA HIS A 144 10.15 9.58 7.68
C HIS A 144 9.35 9.65 8.98
N GLY A 145 8.19 9.04 8.97
CA GLY A 145 7.29 8.93 10.12
C GLY A 145 5.83 9.04 9.72
N ILE A 146 4.97 9.29 10.68
CA ILE A 146 3.53 9.49 10.46
C ILE A 146 3.29 10.94 10.05
N SER A 147 2.95 11.15 8.80
CA SER A 147 2.65 12.45 8.20
C SER A 147 1.16 12.69 8.02
N ALA A 148 0.75 13.95 8.02
CA ALA A 148 -0.62 14.36 7.82
C ALA A 148 -0.94 14.65 6.35
N LEU A 149 -2.13 14.27 5.92
CA LEU A 149 -2.71 14.64 4.64
C LEU A 149 -4.10 15.24 4.81
N SER A 150 -4.50 16.08 3.88
CA SER A 150 -5.88 16.54 3.67
C SER A 150 -6.40 16.09 2.31
N LEU A 151 -7.68 15.69 2.23
CA LEU A 151 -8.29 15.30 0.97
C LEU A 151 -8.80 16.52 0.20
N THR A 152 -8.55 16.53 -1.11
CA THR A 152 -9.26 17.42 -2.04
C THR A 152 -10.71 16.99 -2.23
N ASN A 153 -11.53 17.79 -2.93
CA ASN A 153 -12.90 17.41 -3.26
C ASN A 153 -12.97 16.10 -4.07
N GLU A 154 -12.02 15.87 -4.97
CA GLU A 154 -11.93 14.61 -5.73
C GLU A 154 -11.48 13.45 -4.84
N GLY A 155 -10.56 13.70 -3.93
CA GLY A 155 -10.15 12.70 -2.93
C GLY A 155 -11.29 12.30 -2.00
N LYS A 156 -12.13 13.24 -1.56
CA LYS A 156 -13.31 12.96 -0.72
C LYS A 156 -14.33 12.05 -1.41
N LYS A 157 -14.48 12.15 -2.73
CA LYS A 157 -15.32 11.23 -3.50
C LYS A 157 -14.76 9.81 -3.52
N LEU A 158 -13.44 9.68 -3.56
CA LEU A 158 -12.76 8.37 -3.62
C LEU A 158 -12.62 7.72 -2.24
N PHE A 159 -12.41 8.51 -1.20
CA PHE A 159 -12.17 8.07 0.17
C PHE A 159 -13.25 8.61 1.12
N PRO A 160 -14.54 8.23 0.94
CA PRO A 160 -15.65 8.78 1.73
C PRO A 160 -15.53 8.49 3.22
N GLU A 161 -14.81 7.42 3.60
CA GLU A 161 -14.62 7.01 5.01
C GLU A 161 -13.82 8.04 5.82
N ILE A 162 -13.03 8.86 5.15
CA ILE A 162 -12.23 9.92 5.79
C ILE A 162 -12.57 11.32 5.25
N ALA A 163 -13.63 11.45 4.45
CA ALA A 163 -14.00 12.71 3.78
C ALA A 163 -14.35 13.85 4.75
N ASN A 164 -14.84 13.52 5.94
CA ASN A 164 -15.21 14.47 6.97
C ASN A 164 -14.07 14.80 7.96
N ARG A 165 -12.89 14.22 7.77
CA ARG A 165 -11.72 14.49 8.60
C ARG A 165 -10.95 15.66 8.01
N ASP A 166 -10.55 16.58 8.88
CA ASP A 166 -9.68 17.71 8.51
C ASP A 166 -8.34 17.19 8.00
N LYS A 167 -7.74 16.27 8.77
CA LYS A 167 -6.50 15.59 8.47
C LYS A 167 -6.62 14.09 8.72
N SER A 168 -5.91 13.32 7.93
CA SER A 168 -5.65 11.90 8.15
C SER A 168 -4.15 11.67 8.18
N TYR A 169 -3.72 10.55 8.75
CA TYR A 169 -2.31 10.31 9.06
C TYR A 169 -1.86 9.01 8.42
N VAL A 170 -0.75 9.06 7.69
CA VAL A 170 -0.22 7.95 6.91
C VAL A 170 1.31 7.90 7.06
N MET A 171 1.86 6.71 7.10
CA MET A 171 3.30 6.49 7.08
C MET A 171 3.90 7.08 5.81
N TYR A 172 4.89 7.93 5.97
CA TYR A 172 5.70 8.51 4.91
C TYR A 172 7.17 8.12 5.12
N TYR A 173 7.84 7.73 4.06
CA TYR A 173 9.26 7.39 4.11
C TYR A 173 9.93 7.88 2.80
N GLU A 174 10.51 9.07 2.83
CA GLU A 174 11.29 9.63 1.72
C GLU A 174 10.63 9.54 0.32
N GLY A 175 9.31 9.55 0.27
CA GLY A 175 8.58 9.51 -0.99
C GLY A 175 8.71 10.83 -1.77
N PRO A 176 8.44 10.85 -3.09
CA PRO A 176 8.72 12.00 -3.93
C PRO A 176 7.95 13.26 -3.56
N VAL A 177 8.59 14.40 -3.68
CA VAL A 177 7.92 15.71 -3.65
C VAL A 177 7.48 16.06 -5.07
N LEU A 178 6.22 15.82 -5.37
CA LEU A 178 5.70 15.94 -6.73
C LEU A 178 5.20 17.35 -7.04
N VAL A 179 5.51 17.80 -8.25
CA VAL A 179 4.91 18.99 -8.88
C VAL A 179 4.50 18.64 -10.31
N LYS A 180 3.68 19.49 -10.95
CA LYS A 180 3.30 19.26 -12.35
C LYS A 180 4.52 19.25 -13.25
N SER A 181 4.60 18.28 -14.16
CA SER A 181 5.61 18.27 -15.22
C SER A 181 5.19 19.14 -16.39
N ASP A 182 6.15 19.85 -16.97
CA ASP A 182 5.95 20.66 -18.18
C ASP A 182 6.40 19.90 -19.45
N SER A 183 7.08 18.76 -19.27
CA SER A 183 7.73 18.01 -20.38
C SER A 183 6.81 16.98 -21.02
N VAL A 184 5.73 16.56 -20.36
CA VAL A 184 4.77 15.59 -20.87
C VAL A 184 3.36 16.20 -20.93
N PRO A 185 2.58 15.95 -21.99
CA PRO A 185 1.23 16.49 -22.14
C PRO A 185 0.21 15.69 -21.31
N LEU A 186 0.55 15.36 -20.06
CA LEU A 186 -0.30 14.64 -19.12
C LEU A 186 -0.69 15.59 -17.99
N ASN A 187 -1.97 15.59 -17.65
CA ASN A 187 -2.47 16.28 -16.46
C ASN A 187 -2.89 15.23 -15.43
N TYR A 188 -2.59 15.49 -14.17
CA TYR A 188 -3.09 14.72 -13.06
C TYR A 188 -4.13 15.50 -12.26
N ILE A 189 -4.92 14.76 -11.51
CA ILE A 189 -5.84 15.25 -10.50
C ILE A 189 -5.17 15.03 -9.14
N THR A 190 -5.07 16.07 -8.33
CA THR A 190 -4.60 15.92 -6.94
C THR A 190 -5.77 15.40 -6.11
N MET A 191 -5.58 14.24 -5.48
CA MET A 191 -6.57 13.59 -4.62
C MET A 191 -6.36 13.94 -3.14
N ALA A 192 -5.10 14.17 -2.74
CA ALA A 192 -4.75 14.60 -1.39
C ALA A 192 -3.53 15.50 -1.41
N MET A 193 -3.42 16.36 -0.40
CA MET A 193 -2.30 17.27 -0.16
C MET A 193 -1.51 16.83 1.06
N MET A 194 -0.20 16.98 1.02
CA MET A 194 0.71 16.83 2.16
C MET A 194 0.58 18.05 3.07
N GLU A 195 0.32 17.81 4.34
CA GLU A 195 0.22 18.89 5.35
C GLU A 195 1.51 19.03 6.18
N THR A 196 2.24 17.93 6.31
CA THR A 196 3.47 17.86 7.12
C THR A 196 4.67 18.39 6.34
N ASP A 197 5.52 19.16 7.01
CA ASP A 197 6.83 19.52 6.52
C ASP A 197 7.87 18.54 7.08
N VAL A 198 8.43 17.67 6.22
CA VAL A 198 9.39 16.62 6.59
C VAL A 198 10.78 17.03 6.15
N HIS A 199 11.66 17.34 7.12
CA HIS A 199 13.05 17.76 6.91
C HIS A 199 13.99 17.44 8.09
N GLU A 200 13.55 16.58 9.02
CA GLU A 200 14.24 16.39 10.30
C GLU A 200 15.53 15.57 10.19
N GLU A 201 15.66 14.74 9.15
CA GLU A 201 16.78 13.79 9.04
C GLU A 201 17.88 14.27 8.11
N GLY A 202 17.54 14.85 6.98
CA GLY A 202 18.48 15.26 5.93
C GLY A 202 18.78 16.77 5.91
N ASP A 203 19.28 17.22 4.79
CA ASP A 203 19.56 18.62 4.51
C ASP A 203 18.47 19.26 3.66
N ALA A 204 17.26 18.72 3.70
CA ALA A 204 16.12 19.23 2.96
C ALA A 204 15.71 20.62 3.45
N PRO A 205 15.39 21.55 2.55
CA PRO A 205 14.87 22.85 2.93
C PRO A 205 13.52 22.71 3.66
N ALA A 206 13.30 23.54 4.67
CA ALA A 206 11.99 23.67 5.28
C ALA A 206 10.92 24.06 4.24
N ASN A 207 9.70 23.59 4.44
CA ASN A 207 8.54 23.79 3.56
C ASN A 207 8.71 23.19 2.14
N MET A 208 9.54 22.16 1.98
CA MET A 208 9.65 21.46 0.71
C MET A 208 8.46 20.51 0.48
N THR A 209 8.01 19.79 1.50
CA THR A 209 7.03 18.70 1.39
C THR A 209 5.59 19.14 1.62
N ASN A 210 5.34 20.08 2.53
CA ASN A 210 4.01 20.56 2.83
C ASN A 210 3.40 21.35 1.64
N ASN A 211 2.10 21.37 1.55
CA ASN A 211 1.35 21.97 0.44
C ASN A 211 1.73 21.38 -0.95
N ARG A 212 2.14 20.14 -0.99
CA ARG A 212 2.43 19.38 -2.22
C ARG A 212 1.45 18.23 -2.39
N PRO A 213 1.27 17.72 -3.62
CA PRO A 213 0.42 16.55 -3.84
C PRO A 213 0.88 15.35 -3.03
N PHE A 214 -0.03 14.75 -2.25
CA PHE A 214 0.17 13.50 -1.52
C PHE A 214 -0.28 12.29 -2.33
N PHE A 215 -1.45 12.41 -2.97
CA PHE A 215 -1.96 11.47 -3.94
C PHE A 215 -2.27 12.20 -5.24
N ILE A 216 -1.84 11.63 -6.34
CA ILE A 216 -2.21 12.09 -7.68
C ILE A 216 -2.76 10.95 -8.52
N ALA A 217 -3.63 11.28 -9.46
CA ALA A 217 -4.27 10.32 -10.33
C ALA A 217 -4.47 10.89 -11.73
N ASN A 218 -4.26 10.09 -12.77
CA ASN A 218 -4.39 10.54 -14.15
C ASN A 218 -4.83 9.42 -15.10
N THR A 219 -5.18 9.80 -16.31
CA THR A 219 -5.43 8.87 -17.41
C THR A 219 -4.19 8.75 -18.30
N LEU A 220 -3.98 7.57 -18.85
CA LEU A 220 -2.95 7.29 -19.85
C LEU A 220 -3.53 6.39 -20.95
N GLY A 221 -3.82 6.96 -22.10
CA GLY A 221 -4.58 6.24 -23.13
C GLY A 221 -5.99 5.89 -22.64
N LYS A 222 -6.33 4.61 -22.65
CA LYS A 222 -7.62 4.09 -22.14
C LYS A 222 -7.55 3.72 -20.65
N GLY A 223 -6.34 3.61 -20.07
CA GLY A 223 -6.13 3.20 -18.68
C GLY A 223 -5.87 4.38 -17.75
N ARG A 224 -5.60 4.05 -16.49
CA ARG A 224 -5.45 5.02 -15.41
C ARG A 224 -4.27 4.69 -14.52
N VAL A 225 -3.66 5.74 -13.99
CA VAL A 225 -2.50 5.66 -13.10
C VAL A 225 -2.84 6.38 -11.81
N PHE A 226 -2.49 5.77 -10.68
CA PHE A 226 -2.55 6.38 -9.36
C PHE A 226 -1.15 6.39 -8.73
N SER A 227 -0.75 7.49 -8.11
CA SER A 227 0.53 7.59 -7.43
C SER A 227 0.33 8.08 -6.00
N SER A 228 0.88 7.34 -5.04
CA SER A 228 0.98 7.69 -3.63
C SER A 228 2.43 7.99 -3.28
N ILE A 229 2.71 9.14 -2.71
CA ILE A 229 4.06 9.46 -2.21
C ILE A 229 4.36 8.79 -0.87
N ALA A 230 3.36 8.23 -0.21
CA ALA A 230 3.43 7.64 1.12
C ALA A 230 2.93 6.19 1.10
N HIS A 231 2.87 5.57 2.27
CA HIS A 231 2.66 4.15 2.48
C HIS A 231 1.35 3.83 3.24
N PRO A 232 0.16 3.98 2.60
CA PRO A 232 -1.08 3.53 3.21
C PRO A 232 -1.07 2.04 3.56
N GLU A 233 -0.38 1.21 2.74
CA GLU A 233 -0.23 -0.23 2.96
C GLU A 233 0.51 -0.57 4.27
N ALA A 234 1.40 0.32 4.71
CA ALA A 234 2.19 0.19 5.93
C ALA A 234 1.53 0.87 7.15
N THR A 235 0.39 1.52 6.95
CA THR A 235 -0.27 2.33 7.98
C THR A 235 -1.43 1.59 8.60
N PRO A 236 -1.37 1.23 9.90
CA PRO A 236 -2.48 0.61 10.61
C PRO A 236 -3.80 1.35 10.41
N GLY A 237 -4.85 0.61 10.04
CA GLY A 237 -6.18 1.15 9.80
C GLY A 237 -6.38 1.95 8.51
N MET A 238 -5.33 2.10 7.67
CA MET A 238 -5.38 2.83 6.39
C MET A 238 -5.09 1.94 5.17
N MET A 239 -4.72 0.68 5.35
CA MET A 239 -4.33 -0.24 4.28
C MET A 239 -5.40 -0.41 3.19
N TRP A 240 -6.68 -0.25 3.55
CA TRP A 240 -7.82 -0.31 2.63
C TRP A 240 -7.76 0.75 1.50
N MET A 241 -6.95 1.79 1.65
CA MET A 241 -6.77 2.80 0.61
C MET A 241 -6.10 2.22 -0.64
N ILE A 242 -5.26 1.19 -0.51
CA ILE A 242 -4.58 0.57 -1.66
C ILE A 242 -5.57 -0.10 -2.62
N PRO A 243 -6.42 -1.05 -2.21
CA PRO A 243 -7.42 -1.60 -3.12
C PRO A 243 -8.41 -0.54 -3.62
N ARG A 244 -8.68 0.52 -2.85
CA ARG A 244 -9.48 1.65 -3.30
C ARG A 244 -8.82 2.40 -4.47
N MET A 245 -7.49 2.60 -4.42
CA MET A 245 -6.73 3.16 -5.55
C MET A 245 -6.79 2.25 -6.78
N VAL A 246 -6.68 0.93 -6.59
CA VAL A 246 -6.86 -0.05 -7.67
C VAL A 246 -8.25 0.06 -8.29
N ARG A 247 -9.32 0.11 -7.49
CA ARG A 247 -10.70 0.31 -7.99
C ARG A 247 -10.82 1.56 -8.85
N TRP A 248 -10.21 2.67 -8.43
CA TRP A 248 -10.20 3.90 -9.20
C TRP A 248 -9.51 3.72 -10.56
N THR A 249 -8.36 3.03 -10.59
CA THR A 249 -7.63 2.80 -11.85
C THR A 249 -8.40 1.96 -12.85
N LEU A 250 -9.30 1.10 -12.37
CA LEU A 250 -10.15 0.21 -13.19
C LEU A 250 -11.56 0.74 -13.40
N ASN A 251 -11.85 1.96 -12.95
CA ASN A 251 -13.20 2.55 -13.00
C ASN A 251 -14.29 1.69 -12.33
N MET A 252 -13.93 0.99 -11.27
CA MET A 252 -14.85 0.14 -10.53
C MET A 252 -15.66 0.95 -9.51
N PRO A 253 -16.86 0.48 -9.16
CA PRO A 253 -17.64 1.09 -8.10
C PRO A 253 -16.89 1.10 -6.76
N ILE A 254 -17.14 2.11 -5.95
CA ILE A 254 -16.66 2.16 -4.56
C ILE A 254 -17.47 1.14 -3.75
N VAL A 255 -16.78 0.34 -2.93
CA VAL A 255 -17.38 -0.58 -1.96
C VAL A 255 -17.04 -0.09 -0.55
N ALA A 256 -17.92 -0.29 0.40
CA ALA A 256 -17.64 -0.05 1.80
C ALA A 256 -16.75 -1.16 2.35
N TYR A 257 -15.68 -0.78 3.05
CA TYR A 257 -14.89 -1.72 3.84
C TYR A 257 -15.40 -1.76 5.28
N SER A 258 -15.18 -2.86 5.98
CA SER A 258 -15.63 -3.00 7.36
C SER A 258 -14.87 -2.08 8.32
N GLU A 259 -15.50 -1.68 9.41
CA GLU A 259 -14.89 -0.90 10.49
C GLU A 259 -13.68 -1.59 11.16
N LYS A 260 -13.55 -2.91 10.98
CA LYS A 260 -12.35 -3.64 11.42
C LYS A 260 -11.11 -3.26 10.63
N VAL A 261 -11.29 -2.83 9.39
CA VAL A 261 -10.22 -2.48 8.44
C VAL A 261 -10.03 -0.97 8.34
N VAL A 262 -11.15 -0.22 8.40
CA VAL A 262 -11.16 1.25 8.31
C VAL A 262 -11.06 1.82 9.72
N ARG A 263 -9.83 2.17 10.14
CA ARG A 263 -9.57 2.69 11.48
C ARG A 263 -8.66 3.92 11.45
N PRO A 264 -9.06 5.01 10.76
CA PRO A 264 -8.21 6.20 10.60
C PRO A 264 -7.92 6.93 11.91
N GLN A 265 -8.60 6.58 13.01
CA GLN A 265 -8.39 7.13 14.35
C GLN A 265 -7.19 6.55 15.09
N ILE A 266 -6.54 5.48 14.58
CA ILE A 266 -5.34 4.90 15.20
C ILE A 266 -4.23 5.94 15.29
N TYR A 267 -4.07 6.77 14.26
CA TYR A 267 -3.19 7.92 14.29
C TYR A 267 -4.00 9.22 14.24
N ASN A 268 -3.65 10.15 15.12
CA ASN A 268 -4.34 11.44 15.27
C ASN A 268 -3.39 12.63 15.36
N LYS A 269 -2.11 12.40 15.16
CA LYS A 269 -1.04 13.42 15.14
C LYS A 269 0.14 12.97 14.29
N GLU A 270 0.95 13.92 13.89
CA GLU A 270 2.26 13.68 13.29
C GLU A 270 3.24 13.08 14.30
N ILE A 271 4.04 12.13 13.83
CA ILE A 271 5.13 11.52 14.59
C ILE A 271 6.28 11.34 13.62
N LEU A 272 7.19 12.32 13.59
CA LEU A 272 8.36 12.27 12.73
C LEU A 272 9.59 11.78 13.49
N MET A 273 10.44 11.03 12.83
CA MET A 273 11.70 10.57 13.35
C MET A 273 12.74 11.69 13.24
N THR A 274 13.48 11.92 14.33
CA THR A 274 14.63 12.84 14.32
C THR A 274 15.93 12.07 14.11
N LYS A 275 17.04 12.79 13.81
CA LYS A 275 18.39 12.17 13.76
C LYS A 275 18.75 11.43 15.07
N ALA A 276 18.30 11.93 16.20
CA ALA A 276 18.50 11.29 17.50
C ALA A 276 17.67 9.99 17.62
N ASP A 277 16.42 10.02 17.15
CA ASP A 277 15.54 8.85 17.15
C ASP A 277 16.11 7.75 16.25
N LEU A 278 16.63 8.07 15.08
CA LEU A 278 17.27 7.11 14.17
C LEU A 278 18.48 6.42 14.80
N LYS A 279 19.29 7.18 15.55
CA LYS A 279 20.43 6.60 16.25
C LYS A 279 19.94 5.62 17.32
N LYS A 280 18.96 6.04 18.12
CA LYS A 280 18.38 5.23 19.19
C LYS A 280 17.65 4.00 18.65
N GLU A 281 16.95 4.14 17.53
CA GLU A 281 16.29 3.03 16.84
C GLU A 281 17.28 1.91 16.49
N ARG A 282 18.45 2.26 15.93
CA ARG A 282 19.52 1.28 15.61
C ARG A 282 20.06 0.60 16.87
N GLU A 283 20.24 1.36 17.96
CA GLU A 283 20.68 0.80 19.25
C GLU A 283 19.65 -0.21 19.77
N TYR A 284 18.36 0.06 19.63
CA TYR A 284 17.31 -0.86 20.03
C TYR A 284 17.20 -2.11 19.15
N TYR A 285 17.58 -2.07 17.88
CA TYR A 285 17.65 -3.30 17.07
C TYR A 285 18.71 -4.26 17.62
N TYR A 286 19.86 -3.77 18.09
CA TYR A 286 20.84 -4.59 18.82
C TYR A 286 20.25 -5.12 20.13
N THR A 287 19.48 -4.32 20.83
CA THR A 287 18.81 -4.74 22.07
C THR A 287 17.79 -5.85 21.81
N LEU A 288 17.03 -5.79 20.72
CA LEU A 288 16.10 -6.86 20.33
C LEU A 288 16.82 -8.20 20.09
N LEU A 289 18.06 -8.16 19.61
CA LEU A 289 18.84 -9.39 19.34
C LEU A 289 19.54 -9.91 20.60
N TYR A 290 20.18 -9.04 21.37
CA TYR A 290 21.15 -9.44 22.41
C TYR A 290 20.78 -9.02 23.83
N GLY A 291 19.75 -8.20 24.01
CA GLY A 291 19.32 -7.71 25.31
C GLY A 291 18.67 -8.78 26.18
N SER A 292 18.62 -8.52 27.48
CA SER A 292 17.79 -9.28 28.40
C SER A 292 16.29 -9.17 28.05
N PRO A 293 15.43 -10.08 28.54
CA PRO A 293 14.00 -9.99 28.27
C PRO A 293 13.36 -8.66 28.64
N LYS A 294 13.78 -8.04 29.72
CA LYS A 294 13.27 -6.72 30.14
C LYS A 294 13.71 -5.60 29.19
N GLU A 295 14.97 -5.64 28.74
CA GLU A 295 15.49 -4.66 27.78
C GLU A 295 14.81 -4.80 26.42
N LYS A 296 14.58 -6.02 25.93
CA LYS A 296 13.84 -6.28 24.68
C LYS A 296 12.42 -5.71 24.73
N VAL A 297 11.71 -5.89 25.85
CA VAL A 297 10.36 -5.31 26.02
C VAL A 297 10.42 -3.79 26.01
N ALA A 298 11.34 -3.17 26.74
CA ALA A 298 11.51 -1.72 26.76
C ALA A 298 11.88 -1.17 25.35
N ALA A 299 12.69 -1.89 24.60
CA ALA A 299 13.00 -1.54 23.21
C ALA A 299 11.74 -1.60 22.32
N LEU A 300 10.93 -2.66 22.44
CA LEU A 300 9.66 -2.76 21.70
C LEU A 300 8.68 -1.64 22.05
N ASP A 301 8.59 -1.27 23.33
CA ASP A 301 7.73 -0.16 23.79
C ASP A 301 8.15 1.18 23.16
N TRP A 302 9.44 1.46 23.11
CA TRP A 302 9.94 2.68 22.49
C TRP A 302 9.75 2.67 20.97
N LEU A 303 10.10 1.56 20.29
CA LEU A 303 9.92 1.40 18.85
C LEU A 303 8.44 1.54 18.44
N GLN A 304 7.53 1.06 19.29
CA GLN A 304 6.10 1.26 19.11
C GLN A 304 5.70 2.74 19.28
N ALA A 305 6.25 3.43 20.29
CA ALA A 305 5.91 4.82 20.58
C ALA A 305 6.36 5.78 19.46
N CYS A 306 7.54 5.56 18.88
CA CYS A 306 8.03 6.36 17.74
C CYS A 306 7.49 5.89 16.39
N ARG A 307 6.68 4.82 16.36
CA ARG A 307 6.12 4.25 15.13
C ARG A 307 7.16 3.77 14.14
N SER A 308 8.24 3.15 14.65
CA SER A 308 9.28 2.57 13.82
C SER A 308 8.69 1.55 12.84
N TRP A 309 8.76 1.85 11.55
CA TRP A 309 8.34 0.91 10.51
C TRP A 309 9.33 -0.24 10.36
N GLU A 310 10.62 0.06 10.38
CA GLU A 310 11.71 -0.91 10.25
C GLU A 310 11.69 -1.97 11.37
N ALA A 311 11.16 -1.65 12.54
CA ALA A 311 11.04 -2.58 13.66
C ALA A 311 10.24 -3.85 13.29
N LYS A 312 9.29 -3.77 12.38
CA LYS A 312 8.47 -4.91 11.93
C LYS A 312 9.31 -6.09 11.47
N ARG A 313 10.47 -5.84 10.84
CA ARG A 313 11.39 -6.88 10.35
C ARG A 313 11.98 -7.74 11.46
N TRP A 314 12.12 -7.18 12.65
CA TRP A 314 12.76 -7.83 13.80
C TRP A 314 11.76 -8.56 14.69
N VAL A 315 10.52 -8.06 14.72
CA VAL A 315 9.50 -8.52 15.67
C VAL A 315 9.05 -9.95 15.36
N GLN A 316 9.04 -10.39 14.11
CA GLN A 316 8.67 -11.76 13.74
C GLN A 316 9.53 -12.80 14.49
N GLY A 317 10.84 -12.62 14.51
CA GLY A 317 11.75 -13.53 15.23
C GLY A 317 11.49 -13.57 16.74
N LEU A 318 11.02 -12.47 17.31
CA LEU A 318 10.72 -12.38 18.74
C LEU A 318 9.45 -13.14 19.17
N LEU A 319 8.59 -13.54 18.24
CA LEU A 319 7.49 -14.44 18.53
C LEU A 319 7.98 -15.83 19.02
N PHE A 320 9.21 -16.18 18.70
CA PHE A 320 9.85 -17.43 19.08
C PHE A 320 10.97 -17.22 20.11
N ASP A 321 11.03 -16.05 20.77
CA ASP A 321 11.99 -15.79 21.83
C ASP A 321 11.82 -16.80 22.99
N SER A 322 12.92 -17.17 23.66
CA SER A 322 12.88 -18.08 24.80
C SER A 322 12.03 -17.55 25.96
N SER A 323 11.97 -16.22 26.12
CA SER A 323 11.18 -15.55 27.16
C SER A 323 9.73 -15.37 26.74
N ALA A 324 8.79 -15.91 27.53
CA ALA A 324 7.36 -15.69 27.32
C ALA A 324 6.98 -14.19 27.38
N LEU A 325 7.65 -13.39 28.21
CA LEU A 325 7.44 -11.95 28.30
C LEU A 325 7.71 -11.26 26.96
N VAL A 326 8.79 -11.63 26.28
CA VAL A 326 9.17 -11.09 24.96
C VAL A 326 8.19 -11.54 23.89
N ARG A 327 7.81 -12.84 23.87
CA ARG A 327 6.83 -13.35 22.90
C ARG A 327 5.48 -12.62 22.99
N VAL A 328 4.96 -12.43 24.21
CA VAL A 328 3.71 -11.70 24.45
C VAL A 328 3.80 -10.27 23.94
N ARG A 329 4.88 -9.55 24.27
CA ARG A 329 5.06 -8.15 23.82
C ARG A 329 5.21 -8.06 22.30
N ALA A 330 5.91 -9.02 21.69
CA ALA A 330 6.04 -9.09 20.22
C ALA A 330 4.67 -9.30 19.54
N ALA A 331 3.85 -10.20 20.08
CA ALA A 331 2.48 -10.43 19.57
C ALA A 331 1.61 -9.17 19.70
N GLN A 332 1.70 -8.45 20.83
CA GLN A 332 1.02 -7.16 21.01
C GLN A 332 1.49 -6.12 19.99
N PHE A 333 2.81 -6.01 19.77
CA PHE A 333 3.35 -5.11 18.76
C PHE A 333 2.77 -5.37 17.37
N ILE A 334 2.69 -6.63 16.93
CA ILE A 334 2.12 -7.01 15.63
C ILE A 334 0.63 -6.64 15.56
N ALA A 335 -0.13 -6.90 16.61
CA ALA A 335 -1.55 -6.57 16.68
C ALA A 335 -1.79 -5.05 16.65
N GLU A 336 -1.00 -4.27 17.38
CA GLU A 336 -1.11 -2.81 17.45
C GLU A 336 -0.67 -2.12 16.16
N THR A 337 0.25 -2.73 15.40
CA THR A 337 0.72 -2.21 14.11
C THR A 337 -0.08 -2.73 12.91
N ASP A 338 -1.09 -3.57 13.10
CA ASP A 338 -1.86 -4.22 12.03
C ASP A 338 -0.95 -4.91 10.99
N TYR A 339 0.16 -5.51 11.43
CA TYR A 339 1.09 -6.11 10.49
C TYR A 339 0.55 -7.42 9.92
N LEU A 340 -0.37 -7.30 8.98
CA LEU A 340 -1.11 -8.41 8.37
C LEU A 340 -0.22 -9.54 7.82
N PRO A 341 0.96 -9.29 7.22
CA PRO A 341 1.84 -10.37 6.76
C PRO A 341 2.22 -11.39 7.85
N PHE A 342 2.21 -11.00 9.12
CA PHE A 342 2.59 -11.89 10.24
C PHE A 342 1.41 -12.46 11.05
N LEU A 343 0.17 -12.22 10.62
CA LEU A 343 -0.99 -12.76 11.35
C LEU A 343 -0.99 -14.30 11.41
N ASN A 344 -0.52 -14.96 10.36
CA ASN A 344 -0.40 -16.43 10.36
C ASN A 344 0.66 -16.92 11.35
N ASP A 345 1.75 -16.17 11.54
CA ASP A 345 2.80 -16.50 12.49
C ASP A 345 2.32 -16.35 13.93
N LEU A 346 1.43 -15.39 14.22
CA LEU A 346 0.79 -15.26 15.53
C LEU A 346 0.01 -16.51 15.90
N THR A 347 -0.74 -17.08 14.96
CA THR A 347 -1.53 -18.30 15.23
C THR A 347 -0.65 -19.54 15.43
N THR A 348 0.58 -19.52 14.95
CA THR A 348 1.55 -20.62 15.11
C THR A 348 2.34 -20.47 16.40
N ALA A 349 2.57 -19.24 16.87
CA ALA A 349 3.34 -18.93 18.09
C ALA A 349 2.52 -19.08 19.40
N CYS A 350 1.18 -19.09 19.30
CA CYS A 350 0.25 -19.35 20.42
C CYS A 350 -0.01 -20.84 20.59
#